data_83a48066ca9f1c0513cae255ac518fa8
#
_entry.id   83a48066ca9f1c0513cae255ac518fa8
#
_cell.length_a   1.000
_cell.length_b   1.000
_cell.length_c   1.000
_cell.angle_alpha   90.00
_cell.angle_beta   90.00
_cell.angle_gamma   90.00
#
_symmetry.space_group_name_H-M   'P 1'
#
loop_
_entity.id
_entity.type
_entity.pdbx_description
1 polymer ?
#
loop_
_entity_poly.entity_id
_entity_poly.type
_entity_poly.pdbx_seq_one_letter_code
_entity_poly.pdbx_strand_id
1 'polypeptide(L)' 'MMYSLLTMDDGTEIVYSHMLPDGKTKVYVERPDEKDCFHYATCWLPGCKWENIFGFTQEEIDAFQSVIKTHLHSLGYDK' A
#
# COMPACT_ATOMS: atom_id res chain seq x y z
N MET A 1 -6.56 -10.93 7.64
CA MET A 1 -7.58 -10.28 6.84
C MET A 1 -7.17 -8.88 6.46
N MET A 2 -7.43 -8.47 5.22
CA MET A 2 -7.05 -7.15 4.75
C MET A 2 -8.27 -6.29 4.54
N TYR A 3 -8.12 -5.00 4.76
CA TYR A 3 -9.18 -4.03 4.59
C TYR A 3 -8.85 -3.10 3.43
N SER A 4 -9.89 -2.65 2.72
CA SER A 4 -9.69 -1.73 1.61
C SER A 4 -9.43 -0.32 2.15
N LEU A 5 -8.34 0.30 1.70
CA LEU A 5 -8.06 1.69 2.02
C LEU A 5 -8.57 2.59 0.90
N LEU A 6 -8.28 2.20 -0.34
CA LEU A 6 -8.57 3.05 -1.47
C LEU A 6 -8.52 2.23 -2.75
N THR A 7 -9.43 2.53 -3.69
CA THR A 7 -9.38 1.97 -5.04
C THR A 7 -9.26 3.13 -6.00
N MET A 8 -8.26 3.09 -6.87
CA MET A 8 -8.01 4.16 -7.84
C MET A 8 -8.72 3.89 -9.15
N ASP A 9 -8.83 4.94 -9.98
CA ASP A 9 -9.56 4.85 -11.24
C ASP A 9 -8.96 3.85 -12.20
N ASP A 10 -7.66 3.60 -12.13
CA ASP A 10 -6.98 2.67 -13.01
C ASP A 10 -7.04 1.23 -12.53
N GLY A 11 -7.80 0.97 -11.48
CA GLY A 11 -7.93 -0.38 -10.94
C GLY A 11 -6.94 -0.72 -9.84
N THR A 12 -6.07 0.21 -9.49
CA THR A 12 -5.13 -0.01 -8.40
C THR A 12 -5.89 -0.05 -7.07
N GLU A 13 -5.63 -1.09 -6.28
CA GLU A 13 -6.24 -1.23 -4.96
C GLU A 13 -5.16 -1.16 -3.90
N ILE A 14 -5.44 -0.41 -2.84
CA ILE A 14 -4.57 -0.32 -1.69
C ILE A 14 -5.34 -0.91 -0.50
N VAL A 15 -4.79 -1.96 0.09
CA VAL A 15 -5.42 -2.64 1.23
C VAL A 15 -4.42 -2.70 2.38
N TYR A 16 -4.90 -2.96 3.58
CA TYR A 16 -4.04 -2.98 4.75
C TYR A 16 -4.52 -4.03 5.76
N SER A 17 -3.58 -4.47 6.59
CA SER A 17 -3.87 -5.44 7.64
C SER A 17 -4.21 -4.73 8.95
N HIS A 18 -4.65 -5.50 9.93
CA HIS A 18 -4.69 -5.00 11.31
C HIS A 18 -3.29 -4.58 11.73
N MET A 19 -3.22 -3.64 12.67
CA MET A 19 -1.95 -3.32 13.28
C MET A 19 -1.48 -4.53 14.08
N LEU A 20 -0.25 -4.97 13.82
CA LEU A 20 0.32 -6.13 14.48
C LEU A 20 0.76 -5.76 15.90
N PRO A 21 1.00 -6.77 16.77
CA PRO A 21 1.42 -6.47 18.15
C PRO A 21 2.66 -5.60 18.26
N ASP A 22 3.54 -5.63 17.26
CA ASP A 22 4.74 -4.79 17.26
C ASP A 22 4.50 -3.38 16.74
N GLY A 23 3.23 -3.02 16.49
CA GLY A 23 2.88 -1.68 16.03
C GLY A 23 3.01 -1.47 14.54
N LYS A 24 3.26 -2.52 13.78
CA LYS A 24 3.40 -2.40 12.32
C LYS A 24 2.12 -2.80 11.61
N THR A 25 1.90 -2.18 10.46
CA THR A 25 0.76 -2.49 9.61
C THR A 25 1.28 -2.79 8.21
N LYS A 26 0.83 -3.88 7.63
CA LYS A 26 1.20 -4.24 6.27
C LYS A 26 0.21 -3.58 5.31
N VAL A 27 0.74 -2.85 4.34
CA VAL A 27 -0.06 -2.24 3.29
C VAL A 27 0.33 -2.91 1.98
N TYR A 28 -0.65 -3.31 1.21
CA TYR A 28 -0.43 -4.01 -0.03
C TYR A 28 -1.10 -3.25 -1.16
N VAL A 29 -0.34 -2.97 -2.22
CA VAL A 29 -0.84 -2.27 -3.40
C VAL A 29 -0.83 -3.24 -4.56
N GLU A 30 -1.91 -3.28 -5.32
CA GLU A 30 -2.05 -4.24 -6.40
C GLU A 30 -2.81 -3.59 -7.55
N ARG A 31 -2.35 -3.86 -8.78
CA ARG A 31 -3.05 -3.39 -9.98
C ARG A 31 -3.02 -4.48 -11.03
N PRO A 32 -4.19 -4.85 -11.60
CA PRO A 32 -4.23 -5.85 -12.68
C PRO A 32 -3.46 -5.36 -13.90
N ASP A 33 -2.75 -6.27 -14.55
CA ASP A 33 -2.00 -5.94 -15.76
C ASP A 33 -2.18 -7.08 -16.76
N GLU A 34 -2.43 -6.74 -18.03
CA GLU A 34 -2.71 -7.74 -19.05
C GLU A 34 -1.53 -8.65 -19.31
N LYS A 35 -0.32 -8.11 -19.23
CA LYS A 35 0.87 -8.89 -19.53
C LYS A 35 1.38 -9.66 -18.34
N ASP A 36 1.37 -9.02 -17.18
CA ASP A 36 2.04 -9.56 -15.99
C ASP A 36 1.07 -10.10 -14.96
N CYS A 37 -0.21 -10.20 -15.28
CA CYS A 37 -1.30 -10.55 -14.38
C CYS A 37 -1.53 -9.45 -13.36
N PHE A 38 -0.56 -9.17 -12.50
CA PHE A 38 -0.67 -8.11 -11.51
C PHE A 38 0.66 -7.42 -11.30
N HIS A 39 0.59 -6.11 -11.09
CA HIS A 39 1.71 -5.37 -10.51
C HIS A 39 1.41 -5.25 -9.02
N TYR A 40 2.42 -5.35 -8.18
CA TYR A 40 2.18 -5.36 -6.73
C TYR A 40 3.37 -4.76 -5.98
N ALA A 41 3.09 -4.35 -4.76
CA ALA A 41 4.11 -3.84 -3.86
C ALA A 41 3.61 -3.93 -2.44
N THR A 42 4.53 -4.10 -1.49
CA THR A 42 4.21 -4.17 -0.08
C THR A 42 4.91 -3.04 0.65
N CYS A 43 4.21 -2.39 1.57
CA CYS A 43 4.77 -1.32 2.38
C CYS A 43 4.48 -1.61 3.84
N TRP A 44 5.47 -1.40 4.69
CA TRP A 44 5.31 -1.58 6.14
C TRP A 44 5.28 -0.24 6.84
N LEU A 45 4.23 -0.03 7.62
CA LEU A 45 4.07 1.20 8.39
C LEU A 45 4.58 0.99 9.81
N PRO A 46 4.96 2.03 10.50
CA PRO A 46 4.81 3.44 10.11
C PRO A 46 5.94 3.99 9.23
N GLY A 47 7.00 3.25 9.03
CA GLY A 47 8.17 3.76 8.31
C GLY A 47 8.02 3.84 6.80
N CYS A 48 6.94 3.30 6.25
CA CYS A 48 6.74 3.22 4.80
C CYS A 48 7.89 2.49 4.12
N LYS A 49 8.24 1.34 4.66
CA LYS A 49 9.33 0.55 4.09
C LYS A 49 8.78 -0.37 3.00
N TRP A 50 9.20 -0.14 1.78
CA TRP A 50 8.71 -0.90 0.63
C TRP A 50 9.53 -2.17 0.41
N GLU A 51 8.85 -3.23 -0.05
CA GLU A 51 9.51 -4.47 -0.42
C GLU A 51 8.63 -5.23 -1.41
N ASN A 52 9.22 -6.18 -2.11
CA ASN A 52 8.49 -7.03 -3.07
C ASN A 52 7.77 -6.21 -4.13
N ILE A 53 8.44 -5.18 -4.64
CA ILE A 53 7.87 -4.32 -5.66
C ILE A 53 8.00 -5.00 -7.02
N PHE A 54 6.91 -5.08 -7.75
CA PHE A 54 6.91 -5.67 -9.09
C PHE A 54 6.03 -4.85 -10.03
N GLY A 55 6.62 -4.33 -11.09
CA GLY A 55 5.88 -3.68 -12.16
C GLY A 55 5.62 -2.19 -11.99
N PHE A 56 5.74 -1.68 -10.78
CA PHE A 56 5.51 -0.25 -10.53
C PHE A 56 6.81 0.52 -10.71
N THR A 57 6.68 1.73 -11.27
CA THR A 57 7.83 2.63 -11.38
C THR A 57 8.06 3.34 -10.05
N GLN A 58 9.22 3.96 -9.92
CA GLN A 58 9.52 4.71 -8.71
C GLN A 58 8.53 5.86 -8.52
N GLU A 59 8.11 6.49 -9.61
CA GLU A 59 7.13 7.57 -9.53
C GLU A 59 5.80 7.07 -8.97
N GLU A 60 5.39 5.87 -9.39
CA GLU A 60 4.16 5.29 -8.89
C GLU A 60 4.27 4.95 -7.40
N ILE A 61 5.41 4.39 -7.01
CA ILE A 61 5.65 4.07 -5.60
C ILE A 61 5.62 5.34 -4.76
N ASP A 62 6.23 6.42 -5.25
CA ASP A 62 6.22 7.68 -4.52
C ASP A 62 4.80 8.22 -4.34
N ALA A 63 3.98 8.08 -5.38
CA ALA A 63 2.58 8.52 -5.30
C ALA A 63 1.79 7.69 -4.29
N PHE A 64 1.99 6.37 -4.29
CA PHE A 64 1.31 5.49 -3.33
C PHE A 64 1.74 5.83 -1.91
N GLN A 65 3.03 6.10 -1.71
CA GLN A 65 3.53 6.45 -0.39
C GLN A 65 2.88 7.73 0.12
N SER A 66 2.72 8.71 -0.75
CA SER A 66 2.08 9.97 -0.39
C SER A 66 0.64 9.73 0.05
N VAL A 67 -0.10 8.92 -0.70
CA VAL A 67 -1.49 8.59 -0.38
C VAL A 67 -1.55 7.87 0.97
N ILE A 68 -0.69 6.88 1.17
CA ILE A 68 -0.68 6.10 2.41
C ILE A 68 -0.38 7.01 3.60
N LYS A 69 0.58 7.91 3.47
CA LYS A 69 0.92 8.83 4.56
C LYS A 69 -0.23 9.75 4.92
N THR A 70 -1.02 10.14 3.92
CA THR A 70 -2.19 10.98 4.16
C THR A 70 -3.22 10.25 5.04
N HIS A 71 -3.22 8.91 5.00
CA HIS A 71 -4.19 8.11 5.72
C HIS A 71 -3.63 7.49 7.01
N LEU A 72 -2.43 7.87 7.44
CA LEU A 72 -1.82 7.27 8.64
C LEU A 72 -2.70 7.39 9.87
N HIS A 73 -3.33 8.53 10.04
CA HIS A 73 -4.20 8.74 11.20
C HIS A 73 -5.35 7.73 11.19
N SER A 74 -5.96 7.52 10.04
CA SER A 74 -7.06 6.56 9.90
C SER A 74 -6.61 5.14 10.15
N LEU A 75 -5.33 4.86 9.96
CA LEU A 75 -4.75 3.53 10.14
C LEU A 75 -4.28 3.29 11.57
N GLY A 76 -4.49 4.26 12.46
CA GLY A 76 -4.16 4.10 13.88
C GLY A 76 -2.85 4.75 14.30
N TYR A 77 -2.19 5.52 13.43
CA TYR A 77 -0.96 6.23 13.76
C TYR A 77 -1.26 7.70 13.95
N ASP A 78 -0.99 8.21 15.12
CA ASP A 78 -1.13 9.63 15.37
C ASP A 78 0.07 10.34 14.87
N LYS A 79 -0.01 11.28 14.24
CA LYS A 79 1.03 11.84 13.80
C LYS A 79 1.50 12.64 13.90
#